data_24d2e0a7d1e61024bd147c4b0b87de1d
#
_entry.id   24d2e0a7d1e61024bd147c4b0b87de1d
#
_cell.length_a   1.000
_cell.length_b   1.000
_cell.length_c   1.000
_cell.angle_alpha   90.00
_cell.angle_beta   90.00
_cell.angle_gamma   90.00
#
_symmetry.space_group_name_H-M   'P 1'
#
loop_
_entity.id
_entity.type
_entity.pdbx_description
1 polymer ?
#
loop_
_entity_poly.entity_id
_entity_poly.type
_entity_poly.pdbx_seq_one_letter_code
_entity_poly.pdbx_strand_id
1 'polypeptide(L)'
;MITNKPNQTMKQEQRYNIFRRTHKGLRSMLFDAGAKIQQTDFTKSKQATAAIEAIKQLTRSFLYHLSKEDKIIYHSVVLYAPYIVAMIEQINLKDQALAESIDKIIDQQKDQDTKKEMIAFGHQLQAVFFEFTAAVLQHMNKEETVINEILWSNYSDRQLIGMEVEMMKQASSSDSTWYTGKILKELSNREILMWVDIIKEHATPFMLKKLISTARIVLPIDRWQMIRGKFMLPKEMANKAAA
;
A
#
# COMPACT_ATOMS: atom_id res chain seq x y z
N MET A 1 -38.91 -9.22 15.25
CA MET A 1 -38.99 -8.37 14.04
C MET A 1 -37.63 -7.75 13.81
N ILE A 2 -36.88 -8.27 12.85
CA ILE A 2 -35.58 -7.72 12.45
C ILE A 2 -35.88 -6.65 11.41
N THR A 3 -35.76 -5.38 11.83
CA THR A 3 -35.90 -4.26 10.88
C THR A 3 -34.60 -4.16 10.10
N ASN A 4 -34.61 -4.69 8.87
CA ASN A 4 -33.58 -4.41 7.87
C ASN A 4 -33.43 -2.89 7.70
N LYS A 5 -32.24 -2.36 7.98
CA LYS A 5 -31.81 -1.01 7.62
C LYS A 5 -30.99 -1.06 6.32
N PRO A 6 -31.59 -1.14 5.12
CA PRO A 6 -30.82 -1.20 3.86
C PRO A 6 -30.14 0.12 3.52
N ASN A 7 -30.55 1.23 4.11
CA ASN A 7 -30.05 2.58 3.75
C ASN A 7 -28.71 2.99 4.41
N GLN A 8 -28.28 2.33 5.49
CA GLN A 8 -27.01 2.68 6.14
C GLN A 8 -25.81 2.04 5.43
N THR A 9 -25.94 0.78 5.01
CA THR A 9 -24.88 0.05 4.30
C THR A 9 -24.57 0.67 2.92
N MET A 10 -25.60 1.05 2.15
CA MET A 10 -25.40 1.70 0.84
C MET A 10 -24.78 3.11 0.95
N LYS A 11 -25.04 3.85 2.03
CA LYS A 11 -24.38 5.16 2.28
C LYS A 11 -22.90 5.01 2.65
N GLN A 12 -22.52 3.94 3.35
CA GLN A 12 -21.14 3.67 3.73
C GLN A 12 -20.26 3.25 2.53
N GLU A 13 -20.80 2.50 1.55
CA GLU A 13 -20.08 2.10 0.34
C GLU A 13 -19.68 3.30 -0.56
N GLN A 14 -20.29 4.47 -0.36
CA GLN A 14 -19.98 5.71 -1.10
C GLN A 14 -18.97 6.62 -0.39
N ARG A 15 -18.66 6.34 0.90
CA ARG A 15 -17.73 7.15 1.69
C ARG A 15 -16.27 6.94 1.24
N TYR A 16 -15.46 7.97 1.45
CA TYR A 16 -14.03 7.93 1.14
C TYR A 16 -13.29 6.90 1.99
N ASN A 17 -12.72 5.87 1.36
CA ASN A 17 -11.91 4.85 2.01
C ASN A 17 -10.43 5.24 1.89
N ILE A 18 -9.81 5.67 3.01
CA ILE A 18 -8.45 6.19 3.07
C ILE A 18 -7.38 5.10 2.79
N PHE A 19 -7.67 3.84 3.06
CA PHE A 19 -6.75 2.71 2.89
C PHE A 19 -6.75 2.12 1.47
N ARG A 20 -7.89 2.19 0.78
CA ARG A 20 -8.17 1.40 -0.43
C ARG A 20 -7.10 1.48 -1.51
N ARG A 21 -6.53 2.66 -1.75
CA ARG A 21 -5.52 2.85 -2.81
C ARG A 21 -4.20 2.18 -2.48
N THR A 22 -3.69 2.45 -1.30
CA THR A 22 -2.41 1.89 -0.82
C THR A 22 -2.49 0.38 -0.69
N HIS A 23 -3.59 -0.14 -0.15
CA HIS A 23 -3.81 -1.57 -0.01
C HIS A 23 -3.90 -2.32 -1.34
N LYS A 24 -4.44 -1.73 -2.40
CA LYS A 24 -4.38 -2.34 -3.75
C LYS A 24 -2.95 -2.56 -4.20
N GLY A 25 -2.08 -1.56 -4.01
CA GLY A 25 -0.66 -1.69 -4.32
C GLY A 25 0.04 -2.76 -3.49
N LEU A 26 -0.22 -2.80 -2.17
CA LEU A 26 0.36 -3.81 -1.28
C LEU A 26 -0.11 -5.23 -1.61
N ARG A 27 -1.42 -5.42 -1.88
CA ARG A 27 -1.95 -6.73 -2.29
C ARG A 27 -1.30 -7.23 -3.57
N SER A 28 -1.14 -6.36 -4.57
CA SER A 28 -0.42 -6.73 -5.80
C SER A 28 1.00 -7.18 -5.50
N MET A 29 1.73 -6.46 -4.65
CA MET A 29 3.09 -6.84 -4.28
C MET A 29 3.15 -8.17 -3.53
N LEU A 30 2.20 -8.44 -2.63
CA LEU A 30 2.09 -9.73 -1.93
C LEU A 30 1.87 -10.88 -2.93
N PHE A 31 0.95 -10.71 -3.89
CA PHE A 31 0.66 -11.73 -4.89
C PHE A 31 1.81 -11.93 -5.87
N ASP A 32 2.44 -10.86 -6.35
CA ASP A 32 3.61 -10.92 -7.23
C ASP A 32 4.78 -11.65 -6.55
N ALA A 33 5.08 -11.30 -5.29
CA ALA A 33 6.14 -11.95 -4.52
C ALA A 33 5.79 -13.41 -4.19
N GLY A 34 4.52 -13.70 -3.86
CA GLY A 34 4.01 -15.04 -3.60
C GLY A 34 4.13 -15.95 -4.82
N ALA A 35 3.72 -15.47 -6.00
CA ALA A 35 3.90 -16.23 -7.24
C ALA A 35 5.37 -16.48 -7.55
N LYS A 36 6.22 -15.46 -7.37
CA LYS A 36 7.65 -15.56 -7.63
C LYS A 36 8.33 -16.56 -6.71
N ILE A 37 8.08 -16.51 -5.39
CA ILE A 37 8.74 -17.44 -4.44
C ILE A 37 8.32 -18.89 -4.68
N GLN A 38 7.06 -19.15 -5.05
CA GLN A 38 6.60 -20.49 -5.38
C GLN A 38 7.29 -21.09 -6.61
N GLN A 39 7.61 -20.27 -7.60
CA GLN A 39 8.23 -20.70 -8.86
C GLN A 39 9.76 -20.74 -8.79
N THR A 40 10.37 -20.31 -7.67
CA THR A 40 11.83 -20.16 -7.56
C THR A 40 12.50 -21.50 -7.30
N ASP A 41 13.45 -21.88 -8.17
CA ASP A 41 14.48 -22.89 -7.87
C ASP A 41 15.60 -22.21 -7.07
N PHE A 42 15.58 -22.40 -5.76
CA PHE A 42 16.57 -21.79 -4.85
C PHE A 42 17.98 -22.31 -5.06
N THR A 43 18.18 -23.44 -5.74
CA THR A 43 19.53 -23.89 -6.14
C THR A 43 20.13 -23.04 -7.26
N LYS A 44 19.35 -22.15 -7.87
CA LYS A 44 19.77 -21.22 -8.93
C LYS A 44 19.94 -19.82 -8.33
N SER A 45 21.17 -19.42 -8.08
CA SER A 45 21.50 -18.15 -7.41
C SER A 45 20.74 -16.93 -7.99
N LYS A 46 20.67 -16.79 -9.32
CA LYS A 46 19.96 -15.68 -9.98
C LYS A 46 18.45 -15.67 -9.66
N GLN A 47 17.81 -16.83 -9.60
CA GLN A 47 16.39 -16.93 -9.26
C GLN A 47 16.16 -16.63 -7.77
N ALA A 48 16.98 -17.23 -6.90
CA ALA A 48 16.94 -17.00 -5.46
C ALA A 48 17.10 -15.51 -5.13
N THR A 49 18.13 -14.86 -5.69
CA THR A 49 18.36 -13.42 -5.51
C THR A 49 17.14 -12.58 -5.95
N ALA A 50 16.55 -12.89 -7.10
CA ALA A 50 15.40 -12.15 -7.61
C ALA A 50 14.14 -12.34 -6.74
N ALA A 51 13.94 -13.51 -6.14
CA ALA A 51 12.83 -13.76 -5.20
C ALA A 51 13.06 -13.03 -3.87
N ILE A 52 14.26 -13.13 -3.30
CA ILE A 52 14.67 -12.46 -2.07
C ILE A 52 14.49 -10.94 -2.21
N GLU A 53 14.95 -10.35 -3.31
CA GLU A 53 14.81 -8.89 -3.51
C GLU A 53 13.34 -8.47 -3.61
N ALA A 54 12.48 -9.25 -4.27
CA ALA A 54 11.05 -8.96 -4.32
C ALA A 54 10.41 -8.99 -2.91
N ILE A 55 10.79 -9.95 -2.08
CA ILE A 55 10.31 -10.05 -0.69
C ILE A 55 10.82 -8.88 0.14
N LYS A 56 12.12 -8.57 0.11
CA LYS A 56 12.71 -7.42 0.83
C LYS A 56 12.07 -6.09 0.44
N GLN A 57 11.74 -5.92 -0.84
CA GLN A 57 11.08 -4.70 -1.31
C GLN A 57 9.65 -4.60 -0.80
N LEU A 58 8.93 -5.72 -0.75
CA LEU A 58 7.58 -5.80 -0.18
C LEU A 58 7.60 -5.50 1.33
N THR A 59 8.43 -6.19 2.12
CA THR A 59 8.49 -6.00 3.58
C THR A 59 8.84 -4.56 3.94
N ARG A 60 9.83 -3.95 3.27
CA ARG A 60 10.17 -2.53 3.43
C ARG A 60 8.99 -1.61 3.11
N SER A 61 8.27 -1.87 2.02
CA SER A 61 7.10 -1.07 1.63
C SER A 61 5.96 -1.18 2.62
N PHE A 62 5.73 -2.37 3.15
CA PHE A 62 4.71 -2.61 4.17
C PHE A 62 5.06 -1.91 5.49
N LEU A 63 6.28 -2.08 6.00
CA LEU A 63 6.73 -1.40 7.23
C LEU A 63 6.69 0.13 7.09
N TYR A 64 7.06 0.64 5.91
CA TYR A 64 6.91 2.06 5.60
C TYR A 64 5.45 2.52 5.65
N HIS A 65 4.52 1.74 5.07
CA HIS A 65 3.09 2.00 5.10
C HIS A 65 2.57 2.05 6.56
N LEU A 66 2.87 1.02 7.38
CA LEU A 66 2.52 1.02 8.80
C LEU A 66 2.99 2.28 9.54
N SER A 67 4.24 2.71 9.29
CA SER A 67 4.80 3.90 9.93
C SER A 67 4.06 5.19 9.61
N LYS A 68 3.32 5.25 8.49
CA LYS A 68 2.51 6.41 8.09
C LYS A 68 1.13 6.38 8.73
N GLU A 69 0.53 5.20 8.79
CA GLU A 69 -0.76 5.01 9.42
C GLU A 69 -0.71 5.26 10.92
N ASP A 70 0.32 4.77 11.57
CA ASP A 70 0.56 5.00 13.00
C ASP A 70 0.56 6.49 13.34
N LYS A 71 1.30 7.29 12.58
CA LYS A 71 1.47 8.72 12.86
C LYS A 71 0.22 9.57 12.61
N ILE A 72 -0.66 9.18 11.71
CA ILE A 72 -1.76 10.03 11.26
C ILE A 72 -3.10 9.37 11.54
N ILE A 73 -3.31 8.13 11.10
CA ILE A 73 -4.60 7.47 11.18
C ILE A 73 -4.87 7.01 12.60
N TYR A 74 -3.97 6.24 13.21
CA TYR A 74 -4.21 5.69 14.56
C TYR A 74 -4.23 6.78 15.62
N HIS A 75 -3.45 7.85 15.44
CA HIS A 75 -3.54 9.05 16.27
C HIS A 75 -4.93 9.70 16.22
N SER A 76 -5.59 9.66 15.07
CA SER A 76 -6.96 10.17 14.91
C SER A 76 -8.01 9.21 15.48
N VAL A 77 -7.79 7.91 15.39
CA VAL A 77 -8.70 6.87 15.90
C VAL A 77 -8.68 6.76 17.42
N VAL A 78 -7.49 6.93 18.05
CA VAL A 78 -7.34 6.80 19.51
C VAL A 78 -8.24 7.75 20.29
N LEU A 79 -8.58 8.90 19.72
CA LEU A 79 -9.48 9.90 20.33
C LEU A 79 -10.90 9.37 20.57
N TYR A 80 -11.34 8.40 19.78
CA TYR A 80 -12.71 7.88 19.79
C TYR A 80 -12.79 6.41 20.19
N ALA A 81 -11.73 5.63 19.93
CA ALA A 81 -11.72 4.20 20.17
C ALA A 81 -10.33 3.69 20.60
N PRO A 82 -9.84 4.09 21.79
CA PRO A 82 -8.48 3.73 22.26
C PRO A 82 -8.27 2.21 22.36
N TYR A 83 -9.31 1.45 22.70
CA TYR A 83 -9.23 -0.03 22.76
C TYR A 83 -9.01 -0.68 21.39
N ILE A 84 -9.51 -0.07 20.31
CA ILE A 84 -9.27 -0.53 18.94
C ILE A 84 -7.82 -0.27 18.55
N VAL A 85 -7.26 0.88 18.93
CA VAL A 85 -5.84 1.19 18.68
C VAL A 85 -4.94 0.17 19.37
N ALA A 86 -5.19 -0.14 20.64
CA ALA A 86 -4.43 -1.17 21.35
C ALA A 86 -4.50 -2.55 20.64
N MET A 87 -5.65 -2.92 20.08
CA MET A 87 -5.78 -4.14 19.27
C MET A 87 -4.96 -4.06 17.98
N ILE A 88 -4.96 -2.95 17.28
CA ILE A 88 -4.18 -2.76 16.04
C ILE A 88 -2.68 -2.75 16.35
N GLU A 89 -2.24 -2.15 17.44
CA GLU A 89 -0.84 -2.18 17.88
C GLU A 89 -0.34 -3.63 18.06
N GLN A 90 -1.16 -4.52 18.63
CA GLN A 90 -0.80 -5.95 18.73
C GLN A 90 -0.69 -6.63 17.36
N ILE A 91 -1.54 -6.25 16.41
CA ILE A 91 -1.44 -6.74 15.03
C ILE A 91 -0.17 -6.23 14.37
N ASN A 92 0.16 -4.93 14.51
CA ASN A 92 1.36 -4.31 13.98
C ASN A 92 2.63 -4.98 14.53
N LEU A 93 2.67 -5.26 15.83
CA LEU A 93 3.80 -5.96 16.46
C LEU A 93 3.98 -7.38 15.88
N LYS A 94 2.89 -8.11 15.65
CA LYS A 94 2.94 -9.42 15.02
C LYS A 94 3.47 -9.34 13.60
N ASP A 95 2.98 -8.39 12.80
CA ASP A 95 3.38 -8.22 11.41
C ASP A 95 4.85 -7.81 11.29
N GLN A 96 5.32 -6.93 12.19
CA GLN A 96 6.73 -6.55 12.29
C GLN A 96 7.60 -7.75 12.66
N ALA A 97 7.19 -8.56 13.64
CA ALA A 97 7.93 -9.76 14.04
C ALA A 97 8.03 -10.79 12.89
N LEU A 98 7.00 -10.93 12.07
CA LEU A 98 7.03 -11.77 10.88
C LEU A 98 7.97 -11.21 9.80
N ALA A 99 7.96 -9.90 9.57
CA ALA A 99 8.89 -9.24 8.65
C ALA A 99 10.35 -9.42 9.11
N GLU A 100 10.63 -9.24 10.40
CA GLU A 100 11.96 -9.50 10.99
C GLU A 100 12.38 -10.96 10.87
N SER A 101 11.43 -11.90 11.00
CA SER A 101 11.71 -13.33 10.82
C SER A 101 12.10 -13.65 9.37
N ILE A 102 11.46 -13.00 8.39
CA ILE A 102 11.85 -13.08 6.98
C ILE A 102 13.29 -12.57 6.80
N ASP A 103 13.63 -11.41 7.34
CA ASP A 103 14.98 -10.83 7.21
C ASP A 103 16.04 -11.73 7.86
N LYS A 104 15.77 -12.30 9.05
CA LYS A 104 16.66 -13.26 9.72
C LYS A 104 16.92 -14.50 8.87
N ILE A 105 15.87 -15.07 8.24
CA ILE A 105 16.02 -16.24 7.35
C ILE A 105 16.85 -15.85 6.11
N ILE A 106 16.60 -14.69 5.53
CA ILE A 106 17.36 -14.22 4.36
C ILE A 106 18.84 -14.00 4.70
N ASP A 107 19.17 -13.52 5.89
CA ASP A 107 20.55 -13.33 6.31
C ASP A 107 21.30 -14.66 6.49
N GLN A 108 20.61 -15.73 6.87
CA GLN A 108 21.18 -17.08 6.96
C GLN A 108 21.52 -17.69 5.59
N GLN A 109 20.98 -17.14 4.48
CA GLN A 109 21.29 -17.64 3.13
C GLN A 109 22.78 -17.55 2.78
N LYS A 110 23.51 -16.62 3.39
CA LYS A 110 24.96 -16.43 3.15
C LYS A 110 25.81 -17.64 3.61
N ASP A 111 25.28 -18.44 4.52
CA ASP A 111 25.95 -19.59 5.11
C ASP A 111 25.54 -20.92 4.45
N GLN A 112 24.79 -20.87 3.35
CA GLN A 112 24.26 -22.04 2.66
C GLN A 112 25.16 -22.43 1.46
N ASP A 113 25.96 -23.48 1.61
CA ASP A 113 26.95 -23.89 0.59
C ASP A 113 26.47 -25.05 -0.28
N THR A 114 25.49 -25.82 0.17
CA THR A 114 25.02 -27.00 -0.56
C THR A 114 23.65 -26.80 -1.19
N LYS A 115 23.38 -27.55 -2.28
CA LYS A 115 22.05 -27.57 -2.90
C LYS A 115 20.94 -27.97 -1.91
N LYS A 116 21.23 -28.90 -1.00
CA LYS A 116 20.27 -29.39 -0.02
C LYS A 116 19.89 -28.26 0.97
N GLU A 117 20.87 -27.51 1.43
CA GLU A 117 20.68 -26.36 2.30
C GLU A 117 19.88 -25.26 1.61
N MET A 118 20.21 -24.95 0.35
CA MET A 118 19.46 -23.97 -0.45
C MET A 118 18.00 -24.35 -0.68
N ILE A 119 17.70 -25.65 -0.85
CA ILE A 119 16.31 -26.13 -0.94
C ILE A 119 15.59 -25.95 0.41
N ALA A 120 16.24 -26.34 1.53
CA ALA A 120 15.68 -26.19 2.86
C ALA A 120 15.42 -24.70 3.20
N PHE A 121 16.38 -23.83 2.89
CA PHE A 121 16.23 -22.37 2.99
C PHE A 121 15.01 -21.87 2.20
N GLY A 122 14.86 -22.29 0.95
CA GLY A 122 13.73 -21.91 0.11
C GLY A 122 12.39 -22.31 0.72
N HIS A 123 12.27 -23.52 1.26
CA HIS A 123 11.05 -24.00 1.94
C HIS A 123 10.76 -23.19 3.20
N GLN A 124 11.79 -22.89 4.00
CA GLN A 124 11.62 -22.09 5.23
C GLN A 124 11.18 -20.66 4.91
N LEU A 125 11.85 -20.01 3.94
CA LEU A 125 11.50 -18.67 3.50
C LEU A 125 10.08 -18.63 2.95
N GLN A 126 9.68 -19.62 2.16
CA GLN A 126 8.33 -19.73 1.61
C GLN A 126 7.26 -19.86 2.72
N ALA A 127 7.50 -20.70 3.73
CA ALA A 127 6.56 -20.90 4.82
C ALA A 127 6.31 -19.59 5.61
N VAL A 128 7.37 -18.90 6.04
CA VAL A 128 7.27 -17.64 6.78
C VAL A 128 6.70 -16.52 5.91
N PHE A 129 7.04 -16.48 4.63
CA PHE A 129 6.47 -15.50 3.71
C PHE A 129 4.94 -15.64 3.57
N PHE A 130 4.41 -16.86 3.50
CA PHE A 130 2.95 -17.05 3.41
C PHE A 130 2.25 -16.80 4.74
N GLU A 131 2.90 -17.04 5.87
CA GLU A 131 2.38 -16.61 7.17
C GLU A 131 2.29 -15.08 7.27
N PHE A 132 3.35 -14.38 6.88
CA PHE A 132 3.36 -12.93 6.76
C PHE A 132 2.26 -12.42 5.82
N THR A 133 2.12 -13.02 4.64
CA THR A 133 1.08 -12.64 3.67
C THR A 133 -0.32 -12.76 4.26
N ALA A 134 -0.62 -13.87 4.95
CA ALA A 134 -1.92 -14.08 5.59
C ALA A 134 -2.19 -13.03 6.68
N ALA A 135 -1.19 -12.71 7.51
CA ALA A 135 -1.29 -11.71 8.56
C ALA A 135 -1.56 -10.31 7.97
N VAL A 136 -0.79 -9.88 6.98
CA VAL A 136 -0.94 -8.58 6.31
C VAL A 136 -2.30 -8.45 5.61
N LEU A 137 -2.80 -9.50 4.96
CA LEU A 137 -4.14 -9.48 4.34
C LEU A 137 -5.26 -9.32 5.39
N GLN A 138 -5.13 -9.98 6.54
CA GLN A 138 -6.07 -9.82 7.65
C GLN A 138 -6.00 -8.42 8.27
N HIS A 139 -4.80 -7.87 8.42
CA HIS A 139 -4.56 -6.51 8.88
C HIS A 139 -5.29 -5.51 7.98
N MET A 140 -4.97 -5.47 6.70
CA MET A 140 -5.61 -4.58 5.72
C MET A 140 -7.14 -4.72 5.71
N ASN A 141 -7.67 -5.93 5.90
CA ASN A 141 -9.11 -6.13 5.97
C ASN A 141 -9.74 -5.49 7.22
N LYS A 142 -9.08 -5.57 8.38
CA LYS A 142 -9.55 -4.91 9.61
C LYS A 142 -9.53 -3.38 9.49
N GLU A 143 -8.51 -2.83 8.86
CA GLU A 143 -8.44 -1.39 8.61
C GLU A 143 -9.54 -0.91 7.68
N GLU A 144 -9.74 -1.61 6.56
CA GLU A 144 -10.79 -1.26 5.60
C GLU A 144 -12.23 -1.45 6.15
N THR A 145 -12.40 -2.25 7.18
CA THR A 145 -13.70 -2.47 7.83
C THR A 145 -13.82 -1.69 9.13
N VAL A 146 -13.11 -2.14 10.17
CA VAL A 146 -13.28 -1.62 11.54
C VAL A 146 -12.77 -0.18 11.68
N ILE A 147 -11.56 0.09 11.19
CA ILE A 147 -10.97 1.45 11.32
C ILE A 147 -11.72 2.46 10.46
N ASN A 148 -12.08 2.09 9.23
CA ASN A 148 -12.88 2.97 8.38
C ASN A 148 -14.24 3.32 9.00
N GLU A 149 -14.93 2.40 9.66
CA GLU A 149 -16.21 2.70 10.34
C GLU A 149 -16.05 3.76 11.42
N ILE A 150 -14.97 3.68 12.21
CA ILE A 150 -14.66 4.69 13.23
C ILE A 150 -14.34 6.03 12.57
N LEU A 151 -13.52 6.02 11.53
CA LEU A 151 -13.16 7.23 10.78
C LEU A 151 -14.41 7.87 10.15
N TRP A 152 -15.27 7.09 9.50
CA TRP A 152 -16.50 7.60 8.87
C TRP A 152 -17.51 8.13 9.87
N SER A 153 -17.51 7.60 11.09
CA SER A 153 -18.40 8.09 12.15
C SER A 153 -17.98 9.44 12.71
N ASN A 154 -16.69 9.79 12.63
CA ASN A 154 -16.12 10.94 13.30
C ASN A 154 -15.53 12.01 12.37
N TYR A 155 -15.24 11.67 11.10
CA TYR A 155 -14.60 12.57 10.14
C TYR A 155 -15.40 12.65 8.83
N SER A 156 -15.42 13.83 8.23
CA SER A 156 -15.92 14.04 6.86
C SER A 156 -14.91 13.50 5.82
N ASP A 157 -15.38 13.21 4.60
CA ASP A 157 -14.51 12.77 3.52
C ASP A 157 -13.39 13.77 3.20
N ARG A 158 -13.68 15.08 3.33
CA ARG A 158 -12.67 16.14 3.17
C ARG A 158 -11.56 16.04 4.21
N GLN A 159 -11.89 15.71 5.46
CA GLN A 159 -10.88 15.51 6.52
C GLN A 159 -10.05 14.24 6.26
N LEU A 160 -10.68 13.15 5.84
CA LEU A 160 -9.98 11.92 5.46
C LEU A 160 -9.03 12.12 4.28
N ILE A 161 -9.46 12.86 3.27
CA ILE A 161 -8.61 13.28 2.15
C ILE A 161 -7.43 14.12 2.64
N GLY A 162 -7.67 15.03 3.58
CA GLY A 162 -6.61 15.84 4.20
C GLY A 162 -5.56 14.98 4.91
N MET A 163 -5.97 13.96 5.66
CA MET A 163 -5.08 13.00 6.31
C MET A 163 -4.22 12.24 5.29
N GLU A 164 -4.83 11.76 4.21
CA GLU A 164 -4.09 11.04 3.16
C GLU A 164 -3.09 11.95 2.44
N VAL A 165 -3.46 13.18 2.12
CA VAL A 165 -2.53 14.15 1.52
C VAL A 165 -1.36 14.44 2.46
N GLU A 166 -1.59 14.49 3.77
CA GLU A 166 -0.53 14.66 4.75
C GLU A 166 0.41 13.45 4.81
N MET A 167 -0.13 12.22 4.77
CA MET A 167 0.70 11.01 4.63
C MET A 167 1.56 11.04 3.37
N MET A 168 1.01 11.53 2.26
CA MET A 168 1.74 11.66 1.00
C MET A 168 2.88 12.70 1.06
N LYS A 169 2.69 13.83 1.76
CA LYS A 169 3.73 14.85 1.94
C LYS A 169 4.94 14.34 2.72
N GLN A 170 4.70 13.48 3.70
CA GLN A 170 5.77 12.88 4.52
C GLN A 170 6.53 11.77 3.78
N ALA A 171 6.16 11.43 2.55
CA ALA A 171 6.82 10.40 1.77
C ALA A 171 8.18 10.86 1.24
N SER A 172 9.26 10.08 1.50
CA SER A 172 10.58 10.31 0.93
C SER A 172 10.57 10.22 -0.60
N SER A 173 11.51 10.88 -1.29
CA SER A 173 11.42 11.11 -2.73
C SER A 173 11.62 9.86 -3.61
N SER A 174 12.49 8.92 -3.23
CA SER A 174 12.84 7.74 -4.04
C SER A 174 11.82 6.60 -3.91
N ASP A 175 11.54 6.19 -2.68
CA ASP A 175 10.66 5.05 -2.41
C ASP A 175 9.20 5.34 -2.77
N SER A 176 8.79 6.61 -2.62
CA SER A 176 7.43 7.03 -2.94
C SER A 176 7.10 6.94 -4.44
N THR A 177 8.07 7.14 -5.35
CA THR A 177 7.81 7.07 -6.80
C THR A 177 7.56 5.63 -7.23
N TRP A 178 8.39 4.70 -6.76
CA TRP A 178 8.21 3.27 -7.05
C TRP A 178 6.90 2.74 -6.47
N TYR A 179 6.60 3.04 -5.21
CA TYR A 179 5.37 2.63 -4.54
C TYR A 179 4.12 3.23 -5.20
N THR A 180 4.14 4.53 -5.53
CA THR A 180 3.09 5.19 -6.32
C THR A 180 2.87 4.48 -7.67
N GLY A 181 3.94 4.04 -8.32
CA GLY A 181 3.86 3.28 -9.57
C GLY A 181 3.15 1.95 -9.41
N LYS A 182 3.41 1.23 -8.31
CA LYS A 182 2.70 -0.03 -7.98
C LYS A 182 1.21 0.24 -7.76
N ILE A 183 0.85 1.25 -6.96
CA ILE A 183 -0.55 1.64 -6.73
C ILE A 183 -1.24 1.97 -8.06
N LEU A 184 -0.65 2.81 -8.90
CA LEU A 184 -1.24 3.24 -10.18
C LEU A 184 -1.57 2.08 -11.11
N LYS A 185 -0.75 1.04 -11.15
CA LYS A 185 -1.00 -0.16 -11.97
C LYS A 185 -2.27 -0.90 -11.55
N GLU A 186 -2.57 -0.91 -10.27
CA GLU A 186 -3.68 -1.66 -9.67
C GLU A 186 -4.99 -0.86 -9.61
N LEU A 187 -4.94 0.45 -9.80
CA LEU A 187 -6.14 1.27 -9.84
C LEU A 187 -6.84 1.18 -11.20
N SER A 188 -8.16 1.18 -11.20
CA SER A 188 -8.95 1.42 -12.41
C SER A 188 -8.72 2.85 -12.93
N ASN A 189 -9.02 3.09 -14.21
CA ASN A 189 -8.91 4.44 -14.78
C ASN A 189 -9.77 5.46 -14.00
N ARG A 190 -10.96 5.06 -13.54
CA ARG A 190 -11.82 5.90 -12.69
C ARG A 190 -11.13 6.28 -11.38
N GLU A 191 -10.51 5.34 -10.69
CA GLU A 191 -9.83 5.60 -9.42
C GLU A 191 -8.60 6.49 -9.61
N ILE A 192 -7.86 6.32 -10.70
CA ILE A 192 -6.74 7.20 -11.05
C ILE A 192 -7.24 8.64 -11.26
N LEU A 193 -8.33 8.83 -11.99
CA LEU A 193 -8.90 10.15 -12.23
C LEU A 193 -9.39 10.80 -10.94
N MET A 194 -10.06 10.04 -10.07
CA MET A 194 -10.44 10.53 -8.73
C MET A 194 -9.22 10.95 -7.90
N TRP A 195 -8.14 10.18 -7.95
CA TRP A 195 -6.90 10.54 -7.25
C TRP A 195 -6.27 11.82 -7.80
N VAL A 196 -6.26 11.99 -9.12
CA VAL A 196 -5.78 13.22 -9.77
C VAL A 196 -6.59 14.43 -9.32
N ASP A 197 -7.92 14.31 -9.26
CA ASP A 197 -8.79 15.41 -8.83
C ASP A 197 -8.53 15.78 -7.36
N ILE A 198 -8.35 14.79 -6.47
CA ILE A 198 -7.94 15.00 -5.08
C ILE A 198 -6.60 15.75 -5.00
N ILE A 199 -5.58 15.30 -5.74
CA ILE A 199 -4.26 15.95 -5.74
C ILE A 199 -4.32 17.36 -6.29
N LYS A 200 -5.14 17.62 -7.32
CA LYS A 200 -5.34 18.98 -7.85
C LYS A 200 -5.95 19.93 -6.83
N GLU A 201 -6.88 19.44 -6.03
CA GLU A 201 -7.61 20.27 -5.07
C GLU A 201 -6.84 20.47 -3.75
N HIS A 202 -6.14 19.44 -3.27
CA HIS A 202 -5.65 19.40 -1.90
C HIS A 202 -4.13 19.33 -1.76
N ALA A 203 -3.36 19.13 -2.85
CA ALA A 203 -1.92 18.95 -2.80
C ALA A 203 -1.16 20.01 -3.60
N THR A 204 0.18 19.92 -3.56
CA THR A 204 1.05 20.87 -4.28
C THR A 204 1.13 20.56 -5.78
N PRO A 205 1.40 21.55 -6.64
CA PRO A 205 1.65 21.31 -8.07
C PRO A 205 2.79 20.31 -8.32
N PHE A 206 3.78 20.27 -7.44
CA PHE A 206 4.87 19.30 -7.50
C PHE A 206 4.38 17.85 -7.34
N MET A 207 3.49 17.59 -6.38
CA MET A 207 2.90 16.26 -6.17
C MET A 207 2.06 15.82 -7.37
N LEU A 208 1.29 16.73 -7.96
CA LEU A 208 0.54 16.46 -9.17
C LEU A 208 1.47 16.12 -10.35
N LYS A 209 2.52 16.92 -10.58
CA LYS A 209 3.51 16.65 -11.63
C LYS A 209 4.18 15.28 -11.43
N LYS A 210 4.52 14.93 -10.18
CA LYS A 210 5.10 13.63 -9.83
C LYS A 210 4.13 12.48 -10.13
N LEU A 211 2.85 12.61 -9.74
CA LEU A 211 1.83 11.60 -10.03
C LEU A 211 1.66 11.39 -11.54
N ILE A 212 1.55 12.49 -12.31
CA ILE A 212 1.39 12.47 -13.78
C ILE A 212 2.60 11.79 -14.44
N SER A 213 3.83 12.18 -14.07
CA SER A 213 5.03 11.61 -14.65
C SER A 213 5.16 10.12 -14.35
N THR A 214 4.83 9.71 -13.12
CA THR A 214 4.82 8.29 -12.74
C THR A 214 3.76 7.52 -13.53
N ALA A 215 2.54 8.04 -13.64
CA ALA A 215 1.46 7.40 -14.40
C ALA A 215 1.85 7.19 -15.87
N ARG A 216 2.49 8.20 -16.50
CA ARG A 216 2.98 8.10 -17.89
C ARG A 216 4.00 6.98 -18.09
N ILE A 217 4.84 6.72 -17.08
CA ILE A 217 5.90 5.71 -17.16
C ILE A 217 5.36 4.30 -16.92
N VAL A 218 4.43 4.15 -15.95
CA VAL A 218 4.06 2.82 -15.45
C VAL A 218 2.78 2.25 -16.06
N LEU A 219 1.90 3.10 -16.58
CA LEU A 219 0.64 2.63 -17.18
C LEU A 219 0.86 2.14 -18.62
N PRO A 220 0.15 1.09 -19.04
CA PRO A 220 0.06 0.70 -20.44
C PRO A 220 -0.39 1.88 -21.32
N ILE A 221 0.13 1.94 -22.54
CA ILE A 221 -0.06 3.08 -23.43
C ILE A 221 -1.54 3.38 -23.74
N ASP A 222 -2.34 2.34 -23.89
CA ASP A 222 -3.79 2.43 -24.10
C ASP A 222 -4.50 3.07 -22.90
N ARG A 223 -4.18 2.64 -21.69
CA ARG A 223 -4.72 3.23 -20.46
C ARG A 223 -4.29 4.69 -20.30
N TRP A 224 -3.01 4.98 -20.54
CA TRP A 224 -2.50 6.34 -20.49
C TRP A 224 -3.23 7.25 -21.49
N GLN A 225 -3.43 6.81 -22.72
CA GLN A 225 -4.14 7.59 -23.73
C GLN A 225 -5.59 7.93 -23.35
N MET A 226 -6.30 6.99 -22.68
CA MET A 226 -7.67 7.23 -22.20
C MET A 226 -7.77 8.34 -21.14
N ILE A 227 -6.77 8.45 -20.27
CA ILE A 227 -6.85 9.32 -19.08
C ILE A 227 -6.03 10.61 -19.20
N ARG A 228 -5.02 10.67 -20.10
CA ARG A 228 -4.07 11.79 -20.21
C ARG A 228 -4.73 13.17 -20.37
N GLY A 229 -5.86 13.25 -21.06
CA GLY A 229 -6.56 14.52 -21.27
C GLY A 229 -7.07 15.17 -19.98
N LYS A 230 -7.34 14.37 -18.94
CA LYS A 230 -7.76 14.85 -17.62
C LYS A 230 -6.60 15.31 -16.74
N PHE A 231 -5.36 14.97 -17.10
CA PHE A 231 -4.16 15.43 -16.40
C PHE A 231 -3.71 16.84 -16.82
N MET A 232 -4.32 17.43 -17.85
CA MET A 232 -3.97 18.79 -18.25
C MET A 232 -4.23 19.77 -17.11
N LEU A 233 -3.17 20.44 -16.68
CA LEU A 233 -3.28 21.56 -15.76
C LEU A 233 -4.08 22.67 -16.43
N PRO A 234 -5.02 23.34 -15.73
CA PRO A 234 -5.52 24.64 -16.21
C PRO A 234 -4.32 25.53 -16.53
N LYS A 235 -4.38 26.31 -17.62
CA LYS A 235 -3.28 27.18 -18.07
C LYS A 235 -2.70 28.09 -16.98
N GLU A 236 -3.51 28.46 -15.99
CA GLU A 236 -3.12 29.27 -14.83
C GLU A 236 -2.18 28.56 -13.85
N MET A 237 -2.25 27.22 -13.71
CA MET A 237 -1.33 26.45 -12.87
C MET A 237 0.00 26.13 -13.58
N ALA A 238 0.00 26.08 -14.91
CA ALA A 238 1.23 25.90 -15.68
C ALA A 238 2.18 27.09 -15.54
N ASN A 239 1.65 28.31 -15.45
CA ASN A 239 2.44 29.54 -15.28
C ASN A 239 3.02 29.69 -13.85
N LYS A 240 2.37 29.15 -12.82
CA LYS A 240 2.90 29.15 -11.44
C LYS A 240 3.96 28.08 -11.18
N ALA A 241 4.04 27.05 -12.02
CA ALA A 241 5.04 25.98 -11.91
C ALA A 241 6.33 26.30 -12.69
N ALA A 242 6.31 27.38 -13.51
CA ALA A 242 7.43 27.87 -14.30
C ALA A 242 8.11 29.13 -13.70
N ALA A 243 7.56 29.68 -12.62
CA ALA A 243 8.10 30.79 -11.83
C ALA A 243 8.67 30.28 -10.50
#